data_a85c254ab31d703bdebdc8ab8b193f03
#
_entry.id   a85c254ab31d703bdebdc8ab8b193f03
#
_cell.length_a   1.000
_cell.length_b   1.000
_cell.length_c   1.000
_cell.angle_alpha   90.00
_cell.angle_beta   90.00
_cell.angle_gamma   90.00
#
_symmetry.space_group_name_H-M   'P 1'
#
loop_
_entity.id
_entity.type
_entity.pdbx_description
1 polymer ?
#
loop_
_entity_poly.entity_id
_entity_poly.type
_entity_poly.pdbx_seq_one_letter_code
_entity_poly.pdbx_strand_id
1 'polypeptide(L)'
;MKNIFRKRTPLFLCTLFLCIFLPAILLCSHCFDRALFHKITSAYVQSSLEHDALSLHFVMAYPNLQGIHLKDAALPVYSKEASEASAASRQKFLSVLSFLDSKKLNEEERYTYDLLCDRLALDLEESDFSYYEEPLSPTSGMQSELLLLFAEYPFYTADDVETYLSLLQSVPDYVQGLLSYESEKSAAGLFMEKEDAKKSAQQCREILTKETLSSGTHFLQTTFSSRLASLLQKGLLTDKQQSQYEAQNQSLLSKSVLPAWQLLADGLEQLSDTGRTRGGLSQKPDGRQYYAWLVKESTGSSLSMDQLYLLLQKQFQKTYKEMKQTLTTYQELTGGTPDLAPVNDGFPLSDPTAILEDLQNRMQQDFPALADLTAQTVQC
;
A
#
# COMPACT_ATOMS: atom_id res chain seq x y z
N MET A 1 32.04 -33.79 63.96
CA MET A 1 31.73 -32.66 63.04
C MET A 1 32.12 -32.87 61.59
N LYS A 2 32.46 -34.04 61.11
CA LYS A 2 32.88 -34.29 59.69
C LYS A 2 31.77 -34.82 58.78
N ASN A 3 30.62 -35.17 59.25
CA ASN A 3 29.55 -35.79 58.41
C ASN A 3 28.40 -34.85 57.99
N ILE A 4 28.38 -33.58 58.42
CA ILE A 4 27.29 -32.62 58.05
C ILE A 4 27.68 -31.88 56.77
N PHE A 5 28.96 -31.75 56.45
CA PHE A 5 29.40 -31.07 55.24
C PHE A 5 29.24 -31.92 53.95
N ARG A 6 29.21 -33.24 54.06
CA ARG A 6 29.19 -34.14 52.89
C ARG A 6 27.80 -34.31 52.27
N LYS A 7 26.72 -33.94 52.97
CA LYS A 7 25.34 -33.97 52.44
C LYS A 7 24.81 -32.63 51.89
N ARG A 8 25.51 -31.51 52.15
CA ARG A 8 25.10 -30.17 51.68
C ARG A 8 25.73 -29.76 50.34
N THR A 9 26.84 -30.38 49.94
CA THR A 9 27.54 -30.11 48.67
C THR A 9 26.71 -30.43 47.44
N PRO A 10 25.97 -31.55 47.31
CA PRO A 10 25.14 -31.78 46.12
C PRO A 10 23.94 -30.80 46.02
N LEU A 11 23.36 -30.39 47.16
CA LEU A 11 22.27 -29.44 47.19
C LEU A 11 22.74 -28.02 46.77
N PHE A 12 23.91 -27.61 47.22
CA PHE A 12 24.53 -26.34 46.87
C PHE A 12 24.94 -26.28 45.39
N LEU A 13 25.46 -27.39 44.85
CA LEU A 13 25.78 -27.51 43.41
C LEU A 13 24.53 -27.51 42.57
N CYS A 14 23.45 -28.17 42.97
CA CYS A 14 22.13 -28.14 42.28
C CYS A 14 21.53 -26.74 42.29
N THR A 15 21.56 -26.03 43.42
CA THR A 15 21.06 -24.65 43.50
C THR A 15 21.90 -23.69 42.69
N LEU A 16 23.23 -23.81 42.69
CA LEU A 16 24.14 -23.01 41.89
C LEU A 16 23.92 -23.29 40.36
N PHE A 17 23.76 -24.56 40.00
CA PHE A 17 23.41 -24.96 38.62
C PHE A 17 22.05 -24.38 38.18
N LEU A 18 21.05 -24.47 39.03
CA LEU A 18 19.73 -23.87 38.75
C LEU A 18 19.80 -22.34 38.60
N CYS A 19 20.55 -21.66 39.48
CA CYS A 19 20.71 -20.21 39.45
C CYS A 19 21.50 -19.69 38.25
N ILE A 20 22.39 -20.47 37.65
CA ILE A 20 23.21 -20.07 36.49
C ILE A 20 22.53 -20.52 35.17
N PHE A 21 22.05 -21.76 35.10
CA PHE A 21 21.54 -22.31 33.86
C PHE A 21 20.09 -21.87 33.55
N LEU A 22 19.25 -21.64 34.55
CA LEU A 22 17.90 -21.18 34.34
C LEU A 22 17.85 -19.78 33.70
N PRO A 23 18.57 -18.77 34.20
CA PRO A 23 18.61 -17.47 33.51
C PRO A 23 19.33 -17.53 32.16
N ALA A 24 20.33 -18.41 31.98
CA ALA A 24 20.96 -18.59 30.67
C ALA A 24 20.02 -19.19 29.64
N ILE A 25 19.20 -20.20 30.03
CA ILE A 25 18.16 -20.77 29.15
C ILE A 25 17.08 -19.74 28.83
N LEU A 26 16.67 -18.93 29.81
CA LEU A 26 15.71 -17.85 29.58
C LEU A 26 16.26 -16.77 28.64
N LEU A 27 17.51 -16.36 28.84
CA LEU A 27 18.19 -15.41 27.93
C LEU A 27 18.33 -15.96 26.51
N CYS A 28 18.75 -17.24 26.37
CA CYS A 28 18.81 -17.90 25.07
C CYS A 28 17.44 -17.96 24.39
N SER A 29 16.37 -18.20 25.16
CA SER A 29 15.00 -18.24 24.64
C SER A 29 14.53 -16.87 24.16
N HIS A 30 14.83 -15.78 24.86
CA HIS A 30 14.54 -14.42 24.39
C HIS A 30 15.32 -14.06 23.11
N CYS A 31 16.63 -14.38 23.07
CA CYS A 31 17.44 -14.15 21.88
C CYS A 31 16.93 -14.97 20.68
N PHE A 32 16.44 -16.19 20.92
CA PHE A 32 15.91 -17.04 19.86
C PHE A 32 14.61 -16.48 19.27
N ASP A 33 13.63 -16.10 20.10
CA ASP A 33 12.35 -15.56 19.62
C ASP A 33 12.56 -14.23 18.85
N ARG A 34 13.45 -13.35 19.34
CA ARG A 34 13.80 -12.11 18.64
C ARG A 34 14.48 -12.37 17.29
N ALA A 35 15.48 -13.26 17.25
CA ALA A 35 16.15 -13.63 16.01
C ALA A 35 15.18 -14.25 14.99
N LEU A 36 14.27 -15.10 15.49
CA LEU A 36 13.24 -15.72 14.65
C LEU A 36 12.25 -14.66 14.12
N PHE A 37 11.82 -13.71 14.98
CA PHE A 37 10.97 -12.61 14.58
C PHE A 37 11.59 -11.79 13.44
N HIS A 38 12.85 -11.36 13.58
CA HIS A 38 13.55 -10.62 12.51
C HIS A 38 13.69 -11.44 11.23
N LYS A 39 13.90 -12.75 11.33
CA LYS A 39 13.95 -13.62 10.15
C LYS A 39 12.58 -13.70 9.44
N ILE A 40 11.49 -13.80 10.22
CA ILE A 40 10.13 -13.87 9.66
C ILE A 40 9.75 -12.55 8.99
N THR A 41 9.98 -11.41 9.65
CA THR A 41 9.67 -10.08 9.10
C THR A 41 10.49 -9.77 7.86
N SER A 42 11.79 -10.11 7.86
CA SER A 42 12.63 -9.98 6.68
C SER A 42 12.14 -10.86 5.53
N ALA A 43 11.76 -12.12 5.80
CA ALA A 43 11.21 -13.01 4.77
C ALA A 43 9.84 -12.52 4.25
N TYR A 44 9.02 -11.91 5.10
CA TYR A 44 7.75 -11.31 4.70
C TYR A 44 7.98 -10.14 3.74
N VAL A 45 8.83 -9.18 4.12
CA VAL A 45 9.17 -8.02 3.28
C VAL A 45 9.80 -8.48 1.96
N GLN A 46 10.75 -9.41 2.02
CA GLN A 46 11.39 -9.96 0.83
C GLN A 46 10.36 -10.61 -0.11
N SER A 47 9.49 -11.48 0.41
CA SER A 47 8.47 -12.17 -0.41
C SER A 47 7.43 -11.21 -1.00
N SER A 48 7.13 -10.09 -0.32
CA SER A 48 6.20 -9.08 -0.80
C SER A 48 6.80 -8.24 -1.94
N LEU A 49 8.11 -7.94 -1.88
CA LEU A 49 8.77 -7.06 -2.83
C LEU A 49 9.40 -7.78 -4.02
N GLU A 50 9.83 -9.04 -3.87
CA GLU A 50 10.47 -9.81 -4.96
C GLU A 50 9.56 -10.05 -6.18
N HIS A 51 8.25 -9.95 -6.00
CA HIS A 51 7.22 -10.16 -7.03
C HIS A 51 6.44 -8.89 -7.40
N ASP A 52 6.81 -7.74 -6.81
CA ASP A 52 6.16 -6.46 -7.09
C ASP A 52 7.15 -5.48 -7.73
N ALA A 53 7.45 -5.72 -9.00
CA ALA A 53 8.36 -4.88 -9.76
C ALA A 53 7.87 -3.43 -9.92
N LEU A 54 6.56 -3.20 -9.88
CA LEU A 54 5.99 -1.86 -10.03
C LEU A 54 6.23 -1.02 -8.77
N SER A 55 5.96 -1.57 -7.58
CA SER A 55 6.08 -0.82 -6.32
C SER A 55 7.49 -0.83 -5.74
N LEU A 56 8.34 -1.79 -6.11
CA LEU A 56 9.63 -1.99 -5.49
C LEU A 56 10.48 -0.72 -5.44
N HIS A 57 10.62 0.00 -6.55
CA HIS A 57 11.46 1.19 -6.65
C HIS A 57 10.84 2.45 -6.02
N PHE A 58 9.54 2.47 -5.78
CA PHE A 58 8.89 3.51 -4.95
C PHE A 58 9.18 3.33 -3.46
N VAL A 59 9.41 2.08 -3.05
CA VAL A 59 9.74 1.74 -1.64
C VAL A 59 11.24 1.78 -1.40
N MET A 60 12.06 1.37 -2.38
CA MET A 60 13.49 1.16 -2.19
C MET A 60 14.28 1.47 -3.47
N ALA A 61 15.18 2.46 -3.39
CA ALA A 61 15.97 2.91 -4.54
C ALA A 61 16.98 1.84 -5.04
N TYR A 62 17.59 1.10 -4.12
CA TYR A 62 18.63 0.11 -4.44
C TYR A 62 18.34 -1.23 -3.72
N PRO A 63 17.30 -1.98 -4.17
CA PRO A 63 16.85 -3.20 -3.49
C PRO A 63 17.94 -4.27 -3.40
N ASN A 64 18.78 -4.40 -4.42
CA ASN A 64 19.88 -5.36 -4.46
C ASN A 64 20.88 -5.18 -3.30
N LEU A 65 21.09 -3.94 -2.82
CA LEU A 65 21.96 -3.66 -1.68
C LEU A 65 21.37 -4.16 -0.36
N GLN A 66 20.05 -4.39 -0.33
CA GLN A 66 19.33 -4.94 0.81
C GLN A 66 19.03 -6.45 0.65
N GLY A 67 19.59 -7.09 -0.38
CA GLY A 67 19.38 -8.51 -0.68
C GLY A 67 18.00 -8.84 -1.27
N ILE A 68 17.27 -7.84 -1.76
CA ILE A 68 16.00 -8.03 -2.45
C ILE A 68 16.27 -8.05 -3.95
N HIS A 69 15.92 -9.17 -4.58
CA HIS A 69 16.13 -9.37 -6.01
C HIS A 69 14.78 -9.67 -6.66
N LEU A 70 14.39 -8.88 -7.65
CA LEU A 70 13.20 -9.16 -8.44
C LEU A 70 13.29 -10.55 -9.06
N LYS A 71 12.21 -11.31 -8.92
CA LYS A 71 12.06 -12.62 -9.56
C LYS A 71 11.40 -12.50 -10.91
N ASP A 72 10.40 -11.63 -11.01
CA ASP A 72 9.63 -11.41 -12.22
C ASP A 72 9.42 -9.91 -12.44
N ALA A 73 9.83 -9.42 -13.61
CA ALA A 73 9.57 -8.05 -14.03
C ALA A 73 8.27 -7.98 -14.85
N ALA A 74 7.15 -8.31 -14.22
CA ALA A 74 5.82 -8.29 -14.83
C ALA A 74 4.79 -7.70 -13.86
N LEU A 75 3.69 -7.19 -14.42
CA LEU A 75 2.53 -6.77 -13.65
C LEU A 75 1.83 -7.98 -13.03
N PRO A 76 1.17 -7.83 -11.86
CA PRO A 76 0.45 -8.92 -11.22
C PRO A 76 -0.70 -9.41 -12.11
N VAL A 77 -1.01 -10.71 -12.02
CA VAL A 77 -2.13 -11.29 -12.76
C VAL A 77 -3.36 -11.32 -11.85
N TYR A 78 -4.46 -10.74 -12.31
CA TYR A 78 -5.76 -10.87 -11.66
C TYR A 78 -6.35 -12.24 -12.00
N SER A 79 -6.28 -13.19 -11.06
CA SER A 79 -6.92 -14.49 -11.17
C SER A 79 -7.27 -15.06 -9.80
N LYS A 80 -8.21 -15.98 -9.78
CA LYS A 80 -8.59 -16.70 -8.56
C LYS A 80 -7.41 -17.46 -7.98
N GLU A 81 -6.61 -18.11 -8.81
CA GLU A 81 -5.42 -18.87 -8.41
C GLU A 81 -4.38 -17.96 -7.73
N ALA A 82 -4.16 -16.75 -8.27
CA ALA A 82 -3.25 -15.77 -7.67
C ALA A 82 -3.77 -15.28 -6.32
N SER A 83 -5.07 -15.03 -6.18
CA SER A 83 -5.71 -14.66 -4.92
C SER A 83 -5.59 -15.78 -3.87
N GLU A 84 -5.88 -17.03 -4.24
CA GLU A 84 -5.74 -18.20 -3.35
C GLU A 84 -4.28 -18.41 -2.93
N ALA A 85 -3.31 -18.27 -3.83
CA ALA A 85 -1.89 -18.37 -3.52
C ALA A 85 -1.44 -17.27 -2.54
N SER A 86 -1.93 -16.04 -2.73
CA SER A 86 -1.68 -14.92 -1.83
C SER A 86 -2.26 -15.18 -0.43
N ALA A 87 -3.51 -15.64 -0.34
CA ALA A 87 -4.14 -16.00 0.93
C ALA A 87 -3.38 -17.13 1.64
N ALA A 88 -2.96 -18.18 0.91
CA ALA A 88 -2.16 -19.26 1.47
C ALA A 88 -0.80 -18.78 2.00
N SER A 89 -0.16 -17.84 1.33
CA SER A 89 1.08 -17.22 1.80
C SER A 89 0.87 -16.42 3.10
N ARG A 90 -0.18 -15.58 3.17
CA ARG A 90 -0.55 -14.82 4.38
C ARG A 90 -0.85 -15.76 5.55
N GLN A 91 -1.62 -16.82 5.31
CA GLN A 91 -1.93 -17.84 6.33
C GLN A 91 -0.66 -18.52 6.86
N LYS A 92 0.30 -18.81 6.00
CA LYS A 92 1.59 -19.39 6.38
C LYS A 92 2.37 -18.44 7.29
N PHE A 93 2.49 -17.15 6.92
CA PHE A 93 3.18 -16.15 7.75
C PHE A 93 2.50 -16.00 9.11
N LEU A 94 1.19 -15.89 9.15
CA LEU A 94 0.43 -15.79 10.39
C LEU A 94 0.64 -17.03 11.28
N SER A 95 0.63 -18.23 10.69
CA SER A 95 0.89 -19.47 11.41
C SER A 95 2.30 -19.51 12.00
N VAL A 96 3.31 -19.05 11.27
CA VAL A 96 4.69 -19.02 11.78
C VAL A 96 4.85 -17.98 12.89
N LEU A 97 4.22 -16.81 12.77
CA LEU A 97 4.19 -15.79 13.83
C LEU A 97 3.57 -16.32 15.11
N SER A 98 2.54 -17.15 15.03
CA SER A 98 1.85 -17.72 16.21
C SER A 98 2.74 -18.64 17.08
N PHE A 99 3.88 -19.11 16.57
CA PHE A 99 4.85 -19.89 17.38
C PHE A 99 5.75 -19.01 18.25
N LEU A 100 5.77 -17.68 18.02
CA LEU A 100 6.57 -16.77 18.82
C LEU A 100 5.88 -16.40 20.13
N ASP A 101 6.65 -16.31 21.20
CA ASP A 101 6.18 -15.70 22.44
C ASP A 101 6.44 -14.18 22.38
N SER A 102 5.41 -13.41 22.00
CA SER A 102 5.50 -11.95 21.85
C SER A 102 5.94 -11.22 23.13
N LYS A 103 5.79 -11.85 24.32
CA LYS A 103 6.27 -11.29 25.59
C LYS A 103 7.81 -11.26 25.70
N LYS A 104 8.51 -11.99 24.83
CA LYS A 104 9.98 -12.02 24.77
C LYS A 104 10.54 -11.01 23.79
N LEU A 105 9.70 -10.38 22.99
CA LEU A 105 10.07 -9.28 22.10
C LEU A 105 10.20 -7.99 22.91
N ASN A 106 11.02 -7.05 22.44
CA ASN A 106 11.02 -5.71 23.01
C ASN A 106 9.74 -4.95 22.63
N GLU A 107 9.56 -3.73 23.11
CA GLU A 107 8.34 -2.97 22.91
C GLU A 107 8.07 -2.66 21.43
N GLU A 108 9.09 -2.25 20.68
CA GLU A 108 9.01 -1.94 19.25
C GLU A 108 8.75 -3.22 18.41
N GLU A 109 9.49 -4.28 18.69
CA GLU A 109 9.30 -5.58 18.04
C GLU A 109 7.90 -6.14 18.30
N ARG A 110 7.39 -5.99 19.53
CA ARG A 110 6.04 -6.43 19.88
C ARG A 110 4.97 -5.61 19.16
N TYR A 111 5.15 -4.29 19.09
CA TYR A 111 4.24 -3.44 18.34
C TYR A 111 4.20 -3.84 16.86
N THR A 112 5.35 -4.07 16.24
CA THR A 112 5.43 -4.56 14.86
C THR A 112 4.81 -5.96 14.69
N TYR A 113 5.00 -6.85 15.67
CA TYR A 113 4.38 -8.17 15.70
C TYR A 113 2.85 -8.08 15.73
N ASP A 114 2.31 -7.26 16.62
CA ASP A 114 0.86 -7.08 16.79
C ASP A 114 0.26 -6.50 15.49
N LEU A 115 0.87 -5.45 14.92
CA LEU A 115 0.43 -4.86 13.65
C LEU A 115 0.46 -5.87 12.49
N LEU A 116 1.53 -6.66 12.38
CA LEU A 116 1.67 -7.64 11.31
C LEU A 116 0.64 -8.76 11.45
N CYS A 117 0.38 -9.24 12.68
CA CYS A 117 -0.64 -10.23 12.93
C CYS A 117 -2.04 -9.70 12.58
N ASP A 118 -2.36 -8.47 13.02
CA ASP A 118 -3.65 -7.84 12.75
C ASP A 118 -3.84 -7.62 11.23
N ARG A 119 -2.81 -7.14 10.52
CA ARG A 119 -2.86 -6.94 9.08
C ARG A 119 -3.07 -8.25 8.32
N LEU A 120 -2.27 -9.28 8.62
CA LEU A 120 -2.40 -10.58 7.98
C LEU A 120 -3.76 -11.23 8.23
N ALA A 121 -4.30 -11.10 9.45
CA ALA A 121 -5.62 -11.60 9.78
C ALA A 121 -6.72 -10.88 9.00
N LEU A 122 -6.61 -9.55 8.89
CA LEU A 122 -7.56 -8.71 8.16
C LEU A 122 -7.53 -9.01 6.65
N ASP A 123 -6.35 -9.19 6.08
CA ASP A 123 -6.18 -9.56 4.67
C ASP A 123 -6.71 -10.98 4.36
N LEU A 124 -6.73 -11.86 5.37
CA LEU A 124 -7.36 -13.19 5.23
C LEU A 124 -8.89 -13.10 5.30
N GLU A 125 -9.44 -12.21 6.15
CA GLU A 125 -10.89 -11.94 6.17
C GLU A 125 -11.37 -11.40 4.82
N GLU A 126 -10.55 -10.63 4.09
CA GLU A 126 -10.86 -10.12 2.74
C GLU A 126 -11.15 -11.23 1.74
N SER A 127 -10.44 -12.36 1.84
CA SER A 127 -10.59 -13.50 0.92
C SER A 127 -12.00 -14.11 0.92
N ASP A 128 -12.80 -13.83 1.95
CA ASP A 128 -14.22 -14.23 2.02
C ASP A 128 -15.12 -13.39 1.10
N PHE A 129 -14.63 -12.24 0.61
CA PHE A 129 -15.36 -11.30 -0.22
C PHE A 129 -14.90 -11.32 -1.68
N SER A 130 -15.02 -12.46 -2.34
CA SER A 130 -14.66 -12.59 -3.76
C SER A 130 -15.37 -11.56 -4.62
N TYR A 131 -14.64 -10.92 -5.53
CA TYR A 131 -15.13 -9.92 -6.50
C TYR A 131 -15.63 -8.60 -5.90
N TYR A 132 -15.33 -8.30 -4.64
CA TYR A 132 -15.63 -6.99 -4.04
C TYR A 132 -14.55 -5.94 -4.33
N GLU A 133 -13.32 -6.36 -4.63
CA GLU A 133 -12.29 -5.44 -5.08
C GLU A 133 -12.74 -4.69 -6.35
N GLU A 134 -12.48 -3.39 -6.41
CA GLU A 134 -12.83 -2.53 -7.55
C GLU A 134 -11.55 -1.97 -8.21
N PRO A 135 -10.81 -2.81 -8.97
CA PRO A 135 -9.58 -2.37 -9.63
C PRO A 135 -9.82 -1.33 -10.73
N LEU A 136 -11.03 -1.26 -11.24
CA LEU A 136 -11.45 -0.30 -12.25
C LEU A 136 -12.59 0.56 -11.70
N SER A 137 -12.42 1.87 -11.73
CA SER A 137 -13.47 2.83 -11.32
C SER A 137 -13.19 4.22 -11.90
N PRO A 138 -14.20 5.08 -12.08
CA PRO A 138 -14.00 6.42 -12.63
C PRO A 138 -13.15 7.35 -11.74
N THR A 139 -13.02 7.05 -10.45
CA THR A 139 -12.36 7.94 -9.47
C THR A 139 -10.92 7.53 -9.15
N SER A 140 -10.66 6.22 -9.06
CA SER A 140 -9.37 5.68 -8.60
C SER A 140 -9.10 4.32 -9.25
N GLY A 141 -9.31 4.22 -10.56
CA GLY A 141 -9.13 2.94 -11.25
C GLY A 141 -7.77 2.80 -11.92
N MET A 142 -7.29 1.56 -12.00
CA MET A 142 -6.01 1.21 -12.62
C MET A 142 -5.93 1.63 -14.09
N GLN A 143 -7.04 1.85 -14.78
CA GLN A 143 -7.05 2.41 -16.13
C GLN A 143 -6.36 3.78 -16.23
N SER A 144 -6.31 4.55 -15.14
CA SER A 144 -5.62 5.83 -15.05
C SER A 144 -4.37 5.74 -14.18
N GLU A 145 -4.46 5.10 -13.03
CA GLU A 145 -3.37 5.01 -12.05
C GLU A 145 -2.15 4.28 -12.58
N LEU A 146 -2.32 3.17 -13.31
CA LEU A 146 -1.18 2.42 -13.83
C LEU A 146 -0.31 3.25 -14.76
N LEU A 147 -0.92 4.07 -15.63
CA LEU A 147 -0.14 4.93 -16.52
C LEU A 147 0.58 6.06 -15.76
N LEU A 148 -0.01 6.56 -14.68
CA LEU A 148 0.66 7.53 -13.79
C LEU A 148 1.82 6.89 -13.05
N LEU A 149 1.65 5.67 -12.51
CA LEU A 149 2.74 4.92 -11.90
C LEU A 149 3.90 4.69 -12.88
N PHE A 150 3.61 4.37 -14.13
CA PHE A 150 4.64 4.32 -15.17
C PHE A 150 5.31 5.68 -15.44
N ALA A 151 4.55 6.77 -15.43
CA ALA A 151 5.11 8.11 -15.61
C ALA A 151 6.06 8.51 -14.48
N GLU A 152 5.80 8.06 -13.28
CA GLU A 152 6.56 8.37 -12.05
C GLU A 152 7.59 7.30 -11.70
N TYR A 153 7.61 6.14 -12.39
CA TYR A 153 8.52 5.04 -12.10
C TYR A 153 9.99 5.50 -12.10
N PRO A 154 10.71 5.42 -10.96
CA PRO A 154 12.04 6.00 -10.86
C PRO A 154 13.10 5.17 -11.58
N PHE A 155 14.10 5.83 -12.21
CA PHE A 155 15.28 5.20 -12.78
C PHE A 155 16.52 5.61 -11.99
N TYR A 156 17.10 4.68 -11.26
CA TYR A 156 18.38 4.84 -10.55
C TYR A 156 19.54 4.25 -11.34
N THR A 157 19.27 3.21 -12.13
CA THR A 157 20.23 2.43 -12.92
C THR A 157 19.67 2.08 -14.29
N ALA A 158 20.49 1.51 -15.18
CA ALA A 158 20.01 0.98 -16.46
C ALA A 158 19.07 -0.23 -16.29
N ASP A 159 19.27 -1.04 -15.26
CA ASP A 159 18.43 -2.22 -14.98
C ASP A 159 16.98 -1.83 -14.67
N ASP A 160 16.78 -0.64 -14.09
CA ASP A 160 15.43 -0.11 -13.82
C ASP A 160 14.69 0.23 -15.11
N VAL A 161 15.43 0.68 -16.13
CA VAL A 161 14.85 0.93 -17.47
C VAL A 161 14.41 -0.38 -18.11
N GLU A 162 15.22 -1.42 -17.99
CA GLU A 162 14.88 -2.77 -18.51
C GLU A 162 13.68 -3.36 -17.79
N THR A 163 13.60 -3.20 -16.46
CA THR A 163 12.45 -3.59 -15.65
C THR A 163 11.19 -2.84 -16.08
N TYR A 164 11.26 -1.53 -16.25
CA TYR A 164 10.15 -0.71 -16.75
C TYR A 164 9.65 -1.18 -18.12
N LEU A 165 10.55 -1.45 -19.07
CA LEU A 165 10.17 -1.94 -20.40
C LEU A 165 9.54 -3.33 -20.34
N SER A 166 10.00 -4.19 -19.43
CA SER A 166 9.40 -5.50 -19.19
C SER A 166 7.99 -5.39 -18.60
N LEU A 167 7.78 -4.44 -17.67
CA LEU A 167 6.45 -4.12 -17.14
C LEU A 167 5.51 -3.64 -18.24
N LEU A 168 5.95 -2.74 -19.14
CA LEU A 168 5.15 -2.32 -20.30
C LEU A 168 4.81 -3.48 -21.23
N GLN A 169 5.72 -4.44 -21.39
CA GLN A 169 5.49 -5.63 -22.21
C GLN A 169 4.43 -6.55 -21.60
N SER A 170 4.28 -6.60 -20.28
CA SER A 170 3.29 -7.43 -19.57
C SER A 170 1.89 -6.80 -19.50
N VAL A 171 1.72 -5.55 -19.94
CA VAL A 171 0.43 -4.84 -19.90
C VAL A 171 -0.71 -5.58 -20.61
N PRO A 172 -0.55 -6.21 -21.79
CA PRO A 172 -1.65 -6.95 -22.42
C PRO A 172 -2.19 -8.09 -21.57
N ASP A 173 -1.31 -8.87 -20.92
CA ASP A 173 -1.72 -9.98 -20.06
C ASP A 173 -2.40 -9.47 -18.78
N TYR A 174 -1.90 -8.38 -18.21
CA TYR A 174 -2.53 -7.69 -17.09
C TYR A 174 -3.97 -7.25 -17.42
N VAL A 175 -4.15 -6.59 -18.56
CA VAL A 175 -5.49 -6.13 -19.02
C VAL A 175 -6.42 -7.31 -19.28
N GLN A 176 -5.90 -8.40 -19.85
CA GLN A 176 -6.71 -9.61 -20.06
C GLN A 176 -7.16 -10.21 -18.71
N GLY A 177 -6.29 -10.23 -17.72
CA GLY A 177 -6.63 -10.67 -16.35
C GLY A 177 -7.70 -9.79 -15.72
N LEU A 178 -7.57 -8.45 -15.83
CA LEU A 178 -8.59 -7.50 -15.36
C LEU A 178 -9.95 -7.75 -16.01
N LEU A 179 -10.01 -7.94 -17.33
CA LEU A 179 -11.26 -8.19 -18.04
C LEU A 179 -11.88 -9.53 -17.65
N SER A 180 -11.07 -10.58 -17.44
CA SER A 180 -11.57 -11.85 -16.90
C SER A 180 -12.19 -11.66 -15.52
N TYR A 181 -11.50 -10.97 -14.63
CA TYR A 181 -11.99 -10.65 -13.29
C TYR A 181 -13.31 -9.85 -13.33
N GLU A 182 -13.39 -8.80 -14.14
CA GLU A 182 -14.61 -8.00 -14.28
C GLU A 182 -15.76 -8.78 -14.90
N SER A 183 -15.48 -9.73 -15.81
CA SER A 183 -16.49 -10.64 -16.36
C SER A 183 -17.05 -11.58 -15.30
N GLU A 184 -16.19 -12.16 -14.46
CA GLU A 184 -16.59 -13.03 -13.34
C GLU A 184 -17.36 -12.24 -12.28
N LYS A 185 -16.90 -11.02 -11.97
CA LYS A 185 -17.57 -10.05 -11.09
C LYS A 185 -18.97 -9.71 -11.61
N SER A 186 -19.11 -9.53 -12.93
CA SER A 186 -20.40 -9.34 -13.60
C SER A 186 -21.32 -10.53 -13.46
N ALA A 187 -20.81 -11.75 -13.66
CA ALA A 187 -21.57 -12.99 -13.46
C ALA A 187 -22.04 -13.16 -12.01
N ALA A 188 -21.23 -12.71 -11.05
CA ALA A 188 -21.58 -12.68 -9.62
C ALA A 188 -22.59 -11.55 -9.25
N GLY A 189 -22.93 -10.65 -10.19
CA GLY A 189 -23.84 -9.53 -9.93
C GLY A 189 -23.21 -8.37 -9.14
N LEU A 190 -21.86 -8.30 -9.13
CA LEU A 190 -21.07 -7.31 -8.38
C LEU A 190 -20.42 -6.25 -9.29
N PHE A 191 -20.64 -6.30 -10.60
CA PHE A 191 -20.05 -5.34 -11.54
C PHE A 191 -20.54 -3.91 -11.26
N MET A 192 -19.71 -2.93 -11.59
CA MET A 192 -19.99 -1.50 -11.41
C MET A 192 -21.23 -1.04 -12.16
N GLU A 193 -21.76 0.11 -11.80
CA GLU A 193 -22.92 0.69 -12.49
C GLU A 193 -22.58 1.05 -13.95
N LYS A 194 -23.59 1.00 -14.81
CA LYS A 194 -23.47 1.26 -16.25
C LYS A 194 -22.75 2.56 -16.58
N GLU A 195 -23.10 3.64 -15.89
CA GLU A 195 -22.49 4.95 -16.15
C GLU A 195 -21.03 5.02 -15.71
N ASP A 196 -20.67 4.30 -14.65
CA ASP A 196 -19.28 4.22 -14.18
C ASP A 196 -18.43 3.37 -15.12
N ALA A 197 -18.96 2.26 -15.64
CA ALA A 197 -18.29 1.46 -16.67
C ALA A 197 -18.02 2.27 -17.94
N LYS A 198 -18.99 3.06 -18.39
CA LYS A 198 -18.84 3.93 -19.56
C LYS A 198 -17.80 5.04 -19.35
N LYS A 199 -17.80 5.67 -18.15
CA LYS A 199 -16.80 6.69 -17.80
C LYS A 199 -15.40 6.10 -17.77
N SER A 200 -15.22 4.93 -17.14
CA SER A 200 -13.93 4.22 -17.12
C SER A 200 -13.47 3.83 -18.53
N ALA A 201 -14.37 3.35 -19.37
CA ALA A 201 -14.09 3.07 -20.78
C ALA A 201 -13.67 4.33 -21.56
N GLN A 202 -14.36 5.44 -21.32
CA GLN A 202 -14.00 6.74 -21.92
C GLN A 202 -12.62 7.21 -21.46
N GLN A 203 -12.31 7.11 -20.18
CA GLN A 203 -10.97 7.43 -19.64
C GLN A 203 -9.88 6.61 -20.32
N CYS A 204 -10.08 5.29 -20.53
CA CYS A 204 -9.14 4.47 -21.28
C CYS A 204 -8.87 5.00 -22.69
N ARG A 205 -9.89 5.49 -23.38
CA ARG A 205 -9.77 6.02 -24.76
C ARG A 205 -9.10 7.38 -24.82
N GLU A 206 -9.28 8.21 -23.79
CA GLU A 206 -8.77 9.58 -23.74
C GLU A 206 -7.35 9.69 -23.23
N ILE A 207 -6.98 8.87 -22.25
CA ILE A 207 -5.68 8.97 -21.58
C ILE A 207 -4.52 8.56 -22.48
N LEU A 208 -4.75 7.65 -23.44
CA LEU A 208 -3.74 7.14 -24.34
C LEU A 208 -4.30 7.04 -25.76
N THR A 209 -3.84 7.92 -26.66
CA THR A 209 -4.30 7.99 -28.05
C THR A 209 -3.18 7.78 -29.06
N LYS A 210 -3.54 7.34 -30.26
CA LYS A 210 -2.60 7.20 -31.36
C LYS A 210 -1.95 8.53 -31.74
N GLU A 211 -2.73 9.60 -31.68
CA GLU A 211 -2.32 10.95 -32.03
C GLU A 211 -1.24 11.46 -31.10
N THR A 212 -1.44 11.34 -29.78
CA THR A 212 -0.47 11.79 -28.76
C THR A 212 0.81 10.97 -28.81
N LEU A 213 0.70 9.66 -29.05
CA LEU A 213 1.88 8.79 -29.22
C LEU A 213 2.66 9.10 -30.51
N SER A 214 1.96 9.39 -31.61
CA SER A 214 2.60 9.70 -32.89
C SER A 214 3.30 11.06 -32.89
N SER A 215 2.78 12.03 -32.14
CA SER A 215 3.40 13.34 -31.97
C SER A 215 4.59 13.34 -31.00
N GLY A 216 4.79 12.27 -30.23
CA GLY A 216 5.83 12.19 -29.19
C GLY A 216 5.56 13.06 -27.96
N THR A 217 4.33 13.55 -27.79
CA THR A 217 3.95 14.48 -26.72
C THR A 217 3.27 13.81 -25.54
N HIS A 218 3.02 12.50 -25.62
CA HIS A 218 2.39 11.79 -24.53
C HIS A 218 3.29 11.76 -23.27
N PHE A 219 2.70 11.94 -22.09
CA PHE A 219 3.47 12.05 -20.85
C PHE A 219 4.34 10.81 -20.57
N LEU A 220 3.93 9.59 -20.96
CA LEU A 220 4.76 8.37 -20.83
C LEU A 220 6.03 8.43 -21.72
N GLN A 221 6.02 9.17 -22.80
CA GLN A 221 7.20 9.36 -23.64
C GLN A 221 8.10 10.46 -23.07
N THR A 222 7.52 11.60 -22.70
CA THR A 222 8.28 12.75 -22.23
C THR A 222 8.95 12.51 -20.88
N THR A 223 8.24 11.87 -19.92
CA THR A 223 8.80 11.52 -18.61
C THR A 223 9.86 10.41 -18.74
N PHE A 224 9.65 9.43 -19.61
CA PHE A 224 10.64 8.39 -19.90
C PHE A 224 11.94 8.99 -20.44
N SER A 225 11.86 9.83 -21.50
CA SER A 225 13.03 10.50 -22.08
C SER A 225 13.75 11.39 -21.07
N SER A 226 13.01 12.13 -20.23
CA SER A 226 13.61 12.96 -19.18
C SER A 226 14.41 12.14 -18.16
N ARG A 227 13.88 11.00 -17.73
CA ARG A 227 14.59 10.09 -16.81
C ARG A 227 15.83 9.45 -17.45
N LEU A 228 15.75 9.06 -18.73
CA LEU A 228 16.92 8.57 -19.47
C LEU A 228 18.00 9.65 -19.60
N ALA A 229 17.62 10.90 -19.89
CA ALA A 229 18.57 12.02 -19.95
C ALA A 229 19.29 12.23 -18.61
N SER A 230 18.59 12.04 -17.48
CA SER A 230 19.20 12.10 -16.15
C SER A 230 20.24 10.98 -15.93
N LEU A 231 19.95 9.75 -16.37
CA LEU A 231 20.92 8.65 -16.31
C LEU A 231 22.13 8.90 -17.23
N LEU A 232 21.89 9.41 -18.44
CA LEU A 232 22.97 9.78 -19.37
C LEU A 232 23.88 10.87 -18.76
N GLN A 233 23.30 11.91 -18.17
CA GLN A 233 24.05 12.98 -17.52
C GLN A 233 24.92 12.46 -16.36
N LYS A 234 24.44 11.45 -15.65
CA LYS A 234 25.19 10.76 -14.58
C LYS A 234 26.24 9.77 -15.10
N GLY A 235 26.34 9.58 -16.43
CA GLY A 235 27.27 8.62 -17.05
C GLY A 235 26.86 7.14 -16.85
N LEU A 236 25.60 6.88 -16.50
CA LEU A 236 25.05 5.54 -16.30
C LEU A 236 24.48 4.92 -17.58
N LEU A 237 24.34 5.72 -18.64
CA LEU A 237 23.94 5.31 -19.98
C LEU A 237 24.87 5.92 -21.03
N THR A 238 24.88 5.31 -22.21
CA THR A 238 25.45 5.88 -23.43
C THR A 238 24.35 6.45 -24.33
N ASP A 239 24.68 7.38 -25.24
CA ASP A 239 23.73 7.92 -26.24
C ASP A 239 23.05 6.82 -27.06
N LYS A 240 23.81 5.77 -27.38
CA LYS A 240 23.28 4.61 -28.10
C LYS A 240 22.22 3.85 -27.30
N GLN A 241 22.47 3.62 -26.04
CA GLN A 241 21.50 2.95 -25.14
C GLN A 241 20.25 3.80 -24.96
N GLN A 242 20.41 5.12 -24.74
CA GLN A 242 19.27 6.04 -24.65
C GLN A 242 18.38 5.92 -25.89
N SER A 243 18.96 6.06 -27.10
CA SER A 243 18.21 5.97 -28.37
C SER A 243 17.52 4.60 -28.53
N GLN A 244 18.16 3.51 -28.09
CA GLN A 244 17.58 2.18 -28.14
C GLN A 244 16.38 2.05 -27.19
N TYR A 245 16.50 2.51 -25.95
CA TYR A 245 15.42 2.44 -24.96
C TYR A 245 14.23 3.33 -25.35
N GLU A 246 14.47 4.53 -25.91
CA GLU A 246 13.41 5.40 -26.44
C GLU A 246 12.64 4.73 -27.58
N ALA A 247 13.33 4.07 -28.51
CA ALA A 247 12.70 3.33 -29.60
C ALA A 247 11.90 2.12 -29.08
N GLN A 248 12.39 1.41 -28.07
CA GLN A 248 11.68 0.30 -27.44
C GLN A 248 10.44 0.80 -26.72
N ASN A 249 10.54 1.84 -25.89
CA ASN A 249 9.41 2.45 -25.22
C ASN A 249 8.31 2.87 -26.21
N GLN A 250 8.67 3.58 -27.26
CA GLN A 250 7.75 3.99 -28.33
C GLN A 250 7.05 2.78 -28.97
N SER A 251 7.80 1.71 -29.25
CA SER A 251 7.25 0.48 -29.83
C SER A 251 6.27 -0.21 -28.87
N LEU A 252 6.61 -0.33 -27.59
CA LEU A 252 5.76 -0.96 -26.57
C LEU A 252 4.48 -0.15 -26.32
N LEU A 253 4.60 1.16 -26.19
CA LEU A 253 3.42 2.03 -26.03
C LEU A 253 2.45 1.89 -27.19
N SER A 254 2.97 1.84 -28.44
CA SER A 254 2.13 1.79 -29.64
C SER A 254 1.57 0.40 -29.94
N LYS A 255 2.32 -0.69 -29.66
CA LYS A 255 1.98 -2.04 -30.10
C LYS A 255 1.45 -2.95 -28.97
N SER A 256 1.69 -2.58 -27.72
CA SER A 256 1.27 -3.36 -26.56
C SER A 256 0.28 -2.56 -25.70
N VAL A 257 0.67 -1.39 -25.21
CA VAL A 257 -0.13 -0.64 -24.24
C VAL A 257 -1.39 -0.04 -24.87
N LEU A 258 -1.26 0.68 -25.99
CA LEU A 258 -2.42 1.28 -26.66
C LEU A 258 -3.49 0.25 -27.07
N PRO A 259 -3.15 -0.87 -27.74
CA PRO A 259 -4.15 -1.90 -28.04
C PRO A 259 -4.79 -2.53 -26.80
N ALA A 260 -4.01 -2.71 -25.72
CA ALA A 260 -4.54 -3.23 -24.45
C ALA A 260 -5.54 -2.25 -23.81
N TRP A 261 -5.27 -0.95 -23.83
CA TRP A 261 -6.21 0.07 -23.33
C TRP A 261 -7.49 0.15 -24.18
N GLN A 262 -7.38 -0.01 -25.49
CA GLN A 262 -8.54 -0.13 -26.37
C GLN A 262 -9.37 -1.37 -26.05
N LEU A 263 -8.72 -2.53 -25.85
CA LEU A 263 -9.39 -3.76 -25.44
C LEU A 263 -10.08 -3.59 -24.07
N LEU A 264 -9.44 -2.92 -23.11
CA LEU A 264 -10.03 -2.64 -21.81
C LEU A 264 -11.28 -1.77 -21.93
N ALA A 265 -11.20 -0.70 -22.73
CA ALA A 265 -12.34 0.18 -22.99
C ALA A 265 -13.52 -0.58 -23.62
N ASP A 266 -13.26 -1.40 -24.62
CA ASP A 266 -14.29 -2.16 -25.33
C ASP A 266 -14.91 -3.23 -24.42
N GLY A 267 -14.10 -3.90 -23.59
CA GLY A 267 -14.57 -4.87 -22.59
C GLY A 267 -15.47 -4.25 -21.53
N LEU A 268 -15.07 -3.10 -20.97
CA LEU A 268 -15.89 -2.34 -20.01
C LEU A 268 -17.24 -1.90 -20.62
N GLU A 269 -17.22 -1.46 -21.88
CA GLU A 269 -18.43 -1.06 -22.57
C GLU A 269 -19.36 -2.24 -22.82
N GLN A 270 -18.83 -3.40 -23.21
CA GLN A 270 -19.61 -4.64 -23.38
C GLN A 270 -20.24 -5.11 -22.07
N LEU A 271 -19.54 -4.97 -20.94
CA LEU A 271 -20.06 -5.34 -19.63
C LEU A 271 -21.00 -4.29 -19.02
N SER A 272 -21.07 -3.08 -19.57
CA SER A 272 -21.79 -1.95 -18.94
C SER A 272 -23.26 -2.22 -18.62
N ASP A 273 -23.95 -3.01 -19.44
CA ASP A 273 -25.38 -3.34 -19.23
C ASP A 273 -25.61 -4.48 -18.21
N THR A 274 -24.57 -5.08 -17.67
CA THR A 274 -24.67 -6.18 -16.70
C THR A 274 -24.71 -5.69 -15.25
N GLY A 275 -24.33 -4.44 -14.97
CA GLY A 275 -24.41 -3.83 -13.65
C GLY A 275 -25.87 -3.78 -13.14
N ARG A 276 -26.15 -4.49 -12.05
CA ARG A 276 -27.52 -4.67 -11.53
C ARG A 276 -27.84 -3.82 -10.30
N THR A 277 -26.85 -3.17 -9.70
CA THR A 277 -27.02 -2.55 -8.39
C THR A 277 -27.09 -1.04 -8.48
N ARG A 278 -28.26 -0.49 -8.20
CA ARG A 278 -28.40 0.90 -7.79
C ARG A 278 -28.52 0.91 -6.26
N GLY A 279 -27.66 1.60 -5.54
CA GLY A 279 -27.88 1.85 -4.12
C GLY A 279 -26.82 1.32 -3.14
N GLY A 280 -25.57 1.16 -3.55
CA GLY A 280 -24.43 0.91 -2.66
C GLY A 280 -24.35 -0.53 -2.13
N LEU A 281 -23.35 -0.76 -1.26
CA LEU A 281 -22.98 -2.09 -0.77
C LEU A 281 -24.11 -2.85 -0.07
N SER A 282 -25.07 -2.16 0.59
CA SER A 282 -26.19 -2.82 1.27
C SER A 282 -27.12 -3.59 0.35
N GLN A 283 -27.06 -3.37 -0.96
CA GLN A 283 -27.84 -4.06 -1.97
C GLN A 283 -27.10 -5.25 -2.60
N LYS A 284 -25.80 -5.39 -2.31
CA LYS A 284 -24.96 -6.47 -2.81
C LYS A 284 -25.03 -7.69 -1.88
N PRO A 285 -24.87 -8.92 -2.39
CA PRO A 285 -24.70 -10.12 -1.53
C PRO A 285 -23.59 -9.87 -0.50
N ASP A 286 -23.78 -10.20 0.77
CA ASP A 286 -22.83 -9.99 1.85
C ASP A 286 -22.26 -8.56 2.00
N GLY A 287 -22.87 -7.58 1.32
CA GLY A 287 -22.39 -6.21 1.25
C GLY A 287 -22.33 -5.49 2.61
N ARG A 288 -23.16 -5.90 3.60
CA ARG A 288 -23.06 -5.38 4.96
C ARG A 288 -21.84 -5.91 5.68
N GLN A 289 -21.50 -7.17 5.50
CA GLN A 289 -20.33 -7.82 6.07
C GLN A 289 -19.07 -7.22 5.45
N TYR A 290 -19.04 -7.08 4.14
CA TYR A 290 -17.95 -6.40 3.44
C TYR A 290 -17.78 -4.94 3.90
N TYR A 291 -18.87 -4.19 4.08
CA TYR A 291 -18.78 -2.83 4.62
C TYR A 291 -18.20 -2.80 6.03
N ALA A 292 -18.57 -3.74 6.88
CA ALA A 292 -18.00 -3.85 8.22
C ALA A 292 -16.49 -4.16 8.18
N TRP A 293 -16.06 -5.02 7.25
CA TRP A 293 -14.65 -5.30 6.98
C TRP A 293 -13.92 -4.05 6.48
N LEU A 294 -14.47 -3.31 5.50
CA LEU A 294 -13.90 -2.05 4.99
C LEU A 294 -13.70 -1.02 6.11
N VAL A 295 -14.68 -0.86 7.00
CA VAL A 295 -14.54 0.06 8.14
C VAL A 295 -13.44 -0.37 9.08
N LYS A 296 -13.32 -1.67 9.37
CA LYS A 296 -12.24 -2.22 10.18
C LYS A 296 -10.88 -2.01 9.50
N GLU A 297 -10.79 -2.27 8.20
CA GLU A 297 -9.59 -2.07 7.39
C GLU A 297 -9.14 -0.60 7.38
N SER A 298 -10.06 0.32 7.09
CA SER A 298 -9.76 1.75 6.94
C SER A 298 -9.49 2.48 8.26
N THR A 299 -10.02 1.98 9.38
CA THR A 299 -9.94 2.67 10.68
C THR A 299 -9.13 1.93 11.73
N GLY A 300 -8.80 0.66 11.53
CA GLY A 300 -8.22 -0.22 12.56
C GLY A 300 -9.16 -0.48 13.73
N SER A 301 -10.43 -0.07 13.66
CA SER A 301 -11.36 -0.17 14.78
C SER A 301 -11.97 -1.56 14.88
N SER A 302 -11.95 -2.13 16.10
CA SER A 302 -12.64 -3.37 16.44
C SER A 302 -14.10 -3.17 16.89
N LEU A 303 -14.62 -1.93 16.87
CA LEU A 303 -15.98 -1.62 17.27
C LEU A 303 -16.99 -2.16 16.25
N SER A 304 -18.14 -2.63 16.72
CA SER A 304 -19.25 -2.97 15.83
C SER A 304 -19.80 -1.72 15.13
N MET A 305 -20.48 -1.92 14.00
CA MET A 305 -21.11 -0.82 13.25
C MET A 305 -22.08 0.00 14.13
N ASP A 306 -22.85 -0.65 15.00
CA ASP A 306 -23.77 0.03 15.93
C ASP A 306 -23.01 0.86 16.95
N GLN A 307 -21.91 0.34 17.49
CA GLN A 307 -21.05 1.09 18.43
C GLN A 307 -20.39 2.30 17.75
N LEU A 308 -19.90 2.13 16.53
CA LEU A 308 -19.34 3.25 15.73
C LEU A 308 -20.39 4.31 15.42
N TYR A 309 -21.60 3.90 15.03
CA TYR A 309 -22.70 4.82 14.79
C TYR A 309 -23.04 5.65 16.04
N LEU A 310 -23.16 5.01 17.19
CA LEU A 310 -23.43 5.71 18.45
C LEU A 310 -22.28 6.65 18.84
N LEU A 311 -21.02 6.22 18.63
CA LEU A 311 -19.85 7.07 18.86
C LEU A 311 -19.86 8.31 17.97
N LEU A 312 -20.09 8.14 16.67
CA LEU A 312 -20.17 9.23 15.69
C LEU A 312 -21.32 10.18 16.01
N GLN A 313 -22.48 9.65 16.36
CA GLN A 313 -23.64 10.45 16.75
C GLN A 313 -23.34 11.32 17.98
N LYS A 314 -22.73 10.72 19.01
CA LYS A 314 -22.31 11.44 20.23
C LYS A 314 -21.28 12.53 19.89
N GLN A 315 -20.28 12.20 19.08
CA GLN A 315 -19.27 13.16 18.68
C GLN A 315 -19.86 14.30 17.85
N PHE A 316 -20.74 13.98 16.90
CA PHE A 316 -21.45 14.99 16.11
C PHE A 316 -22.24 15.96 17.02
N GLN A 317 -23.02 15.43 17.97
CA GLN A 317 -23.77 16.28 18.90
C GLN A 317 -22.87 17.18 19.74
N LYS A 318 -21.75 16.66 20.22
CA LYS A 318 -20.74 17.42 20.97
C LYS A 318 -20.16 18.55 20.12
N THR A 319 -19.65 18.21 18.93
CA THR A 319 -19.03 19.19 18.02
C THR A 319 -20.03 20.25 17.55
N TYR A 320 -21.29 19.86 17.28
CA TYR A 320 -22.33 20.80 16.92
C TYR A 320 -22.66 21.78 18.04
N LYS A 321 -22.70 21.30 19.29
CA LYS A 321 -22.88 22.18 20.48
C LYS A 321 -21.70 23.14 20.65
N GLU A 322 -20.48 22.64 20.50
CA GLU A 322 -19.26 23.47 20.60
C GLU A 322 -19.23 24.54 19.49
N MET A 323 -19.56 24.17 18.26
CA MET A 323 -19.68 25.11 17.15
C MET A 323 -20.71 26.22 17.44
N LYS A 324 -21.89 25.85 17.94
CA LYS A 324 -22.89 26.86 18.32
C LYS A 324 -22.40 27.80 19.41
N GLN A 325 -21.75 27.29 20.43
CA GLN A 325 -21.17 28.08 21.50
C GLN A 325 -20.11 29.07 20.97
N THR A 326 -19.21 28.58 20.11
CA THR A 326 -18.18 29.41 19.47
C THR A 326 -18.81 30.53 18.63
N LEU A 327 -19.83 30.20 17.82
CA LEU A 327 -20.54 31.19 17.00
C LEU A 327 -21.22 32.27 17.89
N THR A 328 -21.87 31.85 18.98
CA THR A 328 -22.51 32.78 19.93
C THR A 328 -21.45 33.71 20.58
N THR A 329 -20.35 33.15 21.06
CA THR A 329 -19.26 33.93 21.64
C THR A 329 -18.66 34.91 20.63
N TYR A 330 -18.48 34.48 19.38
CA TYR A 330 -18.00 35.34 18.30
C TYR A 330 -18.95 36.52 18.07
N GLN A 331 -20.28 36.28 17.99
CA GLN A 331 -21.30 37.32 17.80
C GLN A 331 -21.33 38.28 18.96
N GLU A 332 -21.20 37.80 20.20
CA GLU A 332 -21.13 38.67 21.40
C GLU A 332 -19.89 39.57 21.41
N LEU A 333 -18.74 39.05 20.95
CA LEU A 333 -17.47 39.79 20.93
C LEU A 333 -17.37 40.78 19.77
N THR A 334 -17.90 40.44 18.60
CA THR A 334 -17.70 41.20 17.35
C THR A 334 -18.93 41.99 16.90
N GLY A 335 -20.10 41.68 17.43
CA GLY A 335 -21.40 42.24 16.99
C GLY A 335 -21.85 41.77 15.60
N GLY A 336 -21.14 40.81 14.99
CA GLY A 336 -21.41 40.31 13.61
C GLY A 336 -21.44 38.82 13.50
N THR A 337 -21.86 38.33 12.35
CA THR A 337 -21.72 36.93 11.98
C THR A 337 -20.32 36.67 11.40
N PRO A 338 -19.68 35.52 11.72
CA PRO A 338 -18.38 35.20 11.12
C PRO A 338 -18.51 35.12 9.60
N ASP A 339 -17.57 35.72 8.90
CA ASP A 339 -17.37 35.42 7.48
C ASP A 339 -16.73 34.04 7.39
N LEU A 340 -17.50 33.05 6.90
CA LEU A 340 -17.03 31.70 6.72
C LEU A 340 -16.40 31.49 5.33
N ALA A 341 -16.20 32.56 4.55
CA ALA A 341 -15.37 32.47 3.35
C ALA A 341 -13.95 31.97 3.75
N PRO A 342 -13.32 31.11 2.94
CA PRO A 342 -11.96 30.68 3.22
C PRO A 342 -11.07 31.92 3.34
N VAL A 343 -10.58 32.19 4.55
CA VAL A 343 -9.59 33.24 4.76
C VAL A 343 -8.33 32.75 4.06
N ASN A 344 -8.04 33.35 2.93
CA ASN A 344 -6.76 33.20 2.27
C ASN A 344 -5.74 34.12 2.98
N ASP A 345 -5.56 33.88 4.25
CA ASP A 345 -4.48 34.50 5.04
C ASP A 345 -3.20 33.88 4.53
N GLY A 346 -2.66 34.41 3.45
CA GLY A 346 -1.51 33.88 2.77
C GLY A 346 -0.55 33.22 3.76
N PHE A 347 -0.34 31.93 3.61
CA PHE A 347 0.55 31.20 4.52
C PHE A 347 1.87 31.95 4.52
N PRO A 348 2.40 32.37 5.67
CA PRO A 348 3.55 33.29 5.73
C PRO A 348 4.82 32.71 5.11
N LEU A 349 4.82 31.40 4.85
CA LEU A 349 5.91 30.68 4.21
C LEU A 349 5.48 30.27 2.80
N SER A 350 6.25 30.64 1.80
CA SER A 350 6.01 30.27 0.38
C SER A 350 6.94 29.17 -0.10
N ASP A 351 8.02 28.91 0.63
CA ASP A 351 8.95 27.82 0.31
C ASP A 351 8.41 26.50 0.88
N PRO A 352 8.24 25.45 0.05
CA PRO A 352 7.73 24.15 0.49
C PRO A 352 8.56 23.52 1.62
N THR A 353 9.89 23.66 1.58
CA THR A 353 10.79 23.12 2.60
C THR A 353 10.55 23.80 3.94
N ALA A 354 10.45 25.14 3.95
CA ALA A 354 10.16 25.90 5.15
C ALA A 354 8.76 25.58 5.73
N ILE A 355 7.78 25.30 4.86
CA ILE A 355 6.44 24.84 5.28
C ILE A 355 6.53 23.48 5.99
N LEU A 356 7.27 22.54 5.42
CA LEU A 356 7.45 21.21 6.01
C LEU A 356 8.19 21.25 7.35
N GLU A 357 9.23 22.06 7.46
CA GLU A 357 9.97 22.29 8.72
C GLU A 357 9.08 22.90 9.80
N ASP A 358 8.27 23.90 9.46
CA ASP A 358 7.33 24.52 10.39
C ASP A 358 6.26 23.52 10.85
N LEU A 359 5.69 22.73 9.93
CA LEU A 359 4.75 21.67 10.25
C LEU A 359 5.38 20.60 11.15
N GLN A 360 6.60 20.15 10.84
CA GLN A 360 7.32 19.15 11.62
C GLN A 360 7.56 19.65 13.06
N ASN A 361 7.95 20.91 13.23
CA ASN A 361 8.16 21.53 14.55
C ASN A 361 6.87 21.62 15.38
N ARG A 362 5.74 21.94 14.74
CA ARG A 362 4.42 21.99 15.41
C ARG A 362 3.91 20.60 15.75
N MET A 363 4.08 19.65 14.84
CA MET A 363 3.65 18.25 15.08
C MET A 363 4.33 17.60 16.28
N GLN A 364 5.58 17.97 16.59
CA GLN A 364 6.30 17.43 17.76
C GLN A 364 5.61 17.70 19.09
N GLN A 365 4.76 18.72 19.17
CA GLN A 365 4.03 19.09 20.40
C GLN A 365 2.74 18.26 20.58
N ASP A 366 2.10 17.87 19.48
CA ASP A 366 0.76 17.29 19.47
C ASP A 366 0.75 15.77 19.15
N PHE A 367 1.84 15.26 18.61
CA PHE A 367 1.95 13.85 18.22
C PHE A 367 3.08 13.16 18.99
N PRO A 368 2.91 11.88 19.38
CA PRO A 368 3.97 11.12 20.02
C PRO A 368 5.17 11.04 19.07
N ALA A 369 6.37 11.19 19.62
CA ALA A 369 7.60 11.02 18.85
C ALA A 369 7.60 9.61 18.22
N LEU A 370 7.58 9.55 16.91
CA LEU A 370 7.95 8.34 16.20
C LEU A 370 9.44 8.10 16.48
N ALA A 371 9.81 6.87 16.83
CA ALA A 371 11.20 6.48 16.96
C ALA A 371 11.95 6.96 15.70
N ASP A 372 13.16 7.51 15.88
CA ASP A 372 13.98 8.11 14.83
C ASP A 372 13.97 7.25 13.54
N LEU A 373 12.98 7.53 12.72
CA LEU A 373 13.05 7.22 11.31
C LEU A 373 14.10 8.20 10.80
N THR A 374 15.35 7.73 10.68
CA THR A 374 16.40 8.47 9.99
C THR A 374 15.79 8.91 8.68
N ALA A 375 15.37 10.15 8.61
CA ALA A 375 14.83 10.77 7.42
C ALA A 375 15.93 10.68 6.37
N GLN A 376 15.83 9.69 5.50
CA GLN A 376 16.55 9.76 4.25
C GLN A 376 15.91 10.94 3.53
N THR A 377 16.63 12.03 3.52
CA THR A 377 16.28 13.24 2.80
C THR A 377 16.03 12.80 1.37
N VAL A 378 14.77 12.76 0.97
CA VAL A 378 14.41 12.67 -0.44
C VAL A 378 14.86 14.00 -1.02
N GLN A 379 16.02 14.02 -1.64
CA GLN A 379 16.40 15.14 -2.49
C GLN A 379 15.48 15.06 -3.73
N CYS A 380 14.48 15.93 -3.74
CA CYS A 380 13.70 16.24 -4.95
C CYS A 380 14.58 16.84 -6.03
#